data_cc762fe2ebcddfc24e80d8652c02dbcf
#
_entry.id   cc762fe2ebcddfc24e80d8652c02dbcf
#
_cell.length_a   1.000
_cell.length_b   1.000
_cell.length_c   1.000
_cell.angle_alpha   90.00
_cell.angle_beta   90.00
_cell.angle_gamma   90.00
#
_symmetry.space_group_name_H-M   'P 1'
#
loop_
_entity.id
_entity.type
_entity.pdbx_description
1 polymer ?
#
loop_
_entity_poly.entity_id
_entity_poly.type
_entity_poly.pdbx_seq_one_letter_code
_entity_poly.pdbx_strand_id
1 'polypeptide(L)'
;MNRLLKFVGIAVGVVALLFVVVAVAVSLLFDPNDYKHDITAAEQNATERELTLTGDLELAVFPTIRIAVGAASLSNAPGFGDEPMARIGSATLSLALLPLLTRRVEISQARLTGLELNLARNRAGANNWQDLGGRSTPAADARPADGGGVPAGLDLGVGAIEVEDAHIVWNDAATGSRWELTDFGMKAE
;
A
#
# COMPACT_ATOMS: atom_id res chain seq x y z
N MET A 1 -49.22 -3.29 9.08
CA MET A 1 -47.92 -3.73 8.58
C MET A 1 -47.23 -2.72 7.65
N ASN A 2 -47.97 -2.08 6.73
CA ASN A 2 -47.32 -1.20 5.70
C ASN A 2 -46.78 0.15 6.19
N ARG A 3 -47.26 0.71 7.30
CA ARG A 3 -46.76 2.00 7.82
C ARG A 3 -45.38 1.86 8.49
N LEU A 4 -45.19 0.80 9.27
CA LEU A 4 -43.88 0.53 9.91
C LEU A 4 -42.76 0.30 8.89
N LEU A 5 -43.08 -0.49 7.82
CA LEU A 5 -42.12 -0.70 6.72
C LEU A 5 -41.72 0.61 6.00
N LYS A 6 -42.71 1.52 5.81
CA LYS A 6 -42.42 2.83 5.21
C LYS A 6 -41.56 3.68 6.11
N PHE A 7 -41.78 3.71 7.43
CA PHE A 7 -40.92 4.46 8.37
C PHE A 7 -39.50 3.88 8.43
N VAL A 8 -39.37 2.55 8.46
CA VAL A 8 -38.07 1.89 8.41
C VAL A 8 -37.35 2.22 7.10
N GLY A 9 -38.04 2.16 5.95
CA GLY A 9 -37.46 2.50 4.65
C GLY A 9 -37.00 3.96 4.57
N ILE A 10 -37.79 4.90 5.11
CA ILE A 10 -37.44 6.31 5.18
C ILE A 10 -36.22 6.50 6.10
N ALA A 11 -36.21 5.88 7.27
CA ALA A 11 -35.08 5.97 8.20
C ALA A 11 -33.78 5.44 7.59
N VAL A 12 -33.82 4.30 6.92
CA VAL A 12 -32.66 3.72 6.20
C VAL A 12 -32.22 4.65 5.08
N GLY A 13 -33.16 5.23 4.31
CA GLY A 13 -32.85 6.19 3.24
C GLY A 13 -32.19 7.47 3.77
N VAL A 14 -32.66 7.99 4.90
CA VAL A 14 -32.05 9.17 5.55
C VAL A 14 -30.64 8.87 6.05
N VAL A 15 -30.43 7.71 6.67
CA VAL A 15 -29.10 7.28 7.14
C VAL A 15 -28.14 7.09 5.96
N ALA A 16 -28.62 6.44 4.89
CA ALA A 16 -27.80 6.27 3.67
C ALA A 16 -27.44 7.61 3.02
N LEU A 17 -28.42 8.54 2.93
CA LEU A 17 -28.17 9.88 2.41
C LEU A 17 -27.16 10.65 3.27
N LEU A 18 -27.31 10.59 4.60
CA LEU A 18 -26.40 11.24 5.53
C LEU A 18 -24.98 10.67 5.40
N PHE A 19 -24.87 9.36 5.22
CA PHE A 19 -23.59 8.71 4.99
C PHE A 19 -22.93 9.19 3.68
N VAL A 20 -23.70 9.29 2.60
CA VAL A 20 -23.20 9.81 1.31
C VAL A 20 -22.74 11.27 1.46
N VAL A 21 -23.52 12.10 2.16
CA VAL A 21 -23.16 13.51 2.38
C VAL A 21 -21.85 13.61 3.18
N VAL A 22 -21.68 12.81 4.24
CA VAL A 22 -20.44 12.78 5.01
C VAL A 22 -19.27 12.30 4.16
N ALA A 23 -19.44 11.25 3.37
CA ALA A 23 -18.41 10.72 2.48
C ALA A 23 -17.96 11.76 1.45
N VAL A 24 -18.92 12.47 0.84
CA VAL A 24 -18.63 13.58 -0.09
C VAL A 24 -17.94 14.74 0.63
N ALA A 25 -18.39 15.10 1.83
CA ALA A 25 -17.76 16.16 2.62
C ALA A 25 -16.31 15.81 2.96
N VAL A 26 -16.03 14.58 3.40
CA VAL A 26 -14.66 14.10 3.65
C VAL A 26 -13.81 14.20 2.38
N SER A 27 -14.32 13.74 1.24
CA SER A 27 -13.59 13.79 -0.04
C SER A 27 -13.31 15.21 -0.53
N LEU A 28 -14.14 16.19 -0.16
CA LEU A 28 -13.97 17.58 -0.58
C LEU A 28 -13.16 18.43 0.40
N LEU A 29 -13.17 18.07 1.69
CA LEU A 29 -12.54 18.87 2.77
C LEU A 29 -11.19 18.29 3.22
N PHE A 30 -10.93 17.02 2.91
CA PHE A 30 -9.69 16.34 3.28
C PHE A 30 -8.78 16.19 2.06
N ASP A 31 -7.67 16.92 2.06
CA ASP A 31 -6.62 16.77 1.04
C ASP A 31 -5.51 15.88 1.60
N PRO A 32 -5.36 14.64 1.09
CA PRO A 32 -4.29 13.76 1.55
C PRO A 32 -2.89 14.28 1.18
N ASN A 33 -2.77 15.22 0.25
CA ASN A 33 -1.49 15.81 -0.14
C ASN A 33 -0.89 16.69 0.96
N ASP A 34 -1.72 17.24 1.85
CA ASP A 34 -1.27 18.01 3.02
C ASP A 34 -0.41 17.15 3.97
N TYR A 35 -0.61 15.82 3.95
CA TYR A 35 0.11 14.87 4.80
C TYR A 35 1.35 14.25 4.16
N LYS A 36 1.70 14.61 2.91
CA LYS A 36 2.90 14.08 2.24
C LYS A 36 4.16 14.29 3.08
N HIS A 37 4.31 15.47 3.65
CA HIS A 37 5.47 15.80 4.48
C HIS A 37 5.55 14.90 5.73
N ASP A 38 4.44 14.67 6.40
CA ASP A 38 4.40 13.84 7.60
C ASP A 38 4.71 12.37 7.26
N ILE A 39 4.21 11.88 6.12
CA ILE A 39 4.47 10.52 5.63
C ILE A 39 5.96 10.35 5.31
N THR A 40 6.56 11.28 4.57
CA THR A 40 7.98 11.22 4.20
C THR A 40 8.89 11.35 5.43
N ALA A 41 8.54 12.23 6.39
CA ALA A 41 9.28 12.39 7.63
C ALA A 41 9.19 11.13 8.52
N ALA A 42 8.03 10.49 8.59
CA ALA A 42 7.85 9.25 9.34
C ALA A 42 8.70 8.11 8.77
N GLU A 43 8.76 7.97 7.44
CA GLU A 43 9.60 6.95 6.76
C GLU A 43 11.07 7.20 6.99
N GLN A 44 11.53 8.45 6.85
CA GLN A 44 12.92 8.81 7.08
C GLN A 44 13.37 8.51 8.52
N ASN A 45 12.49 8.74 9.51
CA ASN A 45 12.78 8.42 10.91
C ASN A 45 12.79 6.90 11.18
N ALA A 46 12.05 6.12 10.40
CA ALA A 46 11.93 4.68 10.59
C ALA A 46 13.08 3.89 9.92
N THR A 47 13.51 4.30 8.73
CA THR A 47 14.43 3.55 7.87
C THR A 47 15.71 4.27 7.52
N GLU A 48 15.89 5.54 7.90
CA GLU A 48 16.98 6.44 7.48
C GLU A 48 17.03 6.62 5.94
N ARG A 49 15.91 6.40 5.26
CA ARG A 49 15.76 6.54 3.81
C ARG A 49 14.91 7.74 3.45
N GLU A 50 15.10 8.26 2.27
CA GLU A 50 14.29 9.32 1.72
C GLU A 50 13.17 8.73 0.86
N LEU A 51 11.94 8.91 1.31
CA LEU A 51 10.74 8.65 0.52
C LEU A 51 10.32 9.96 -0.17
N THR A 52 10.35 9.96 -1.49
CA THR A 52 9.90 11.11 -2.29
C THR A 52 8.56 10.78 -2.94
N LEU A 53 7.53 11.58 -2.65
CA LEU A 53 6.19 11.49 -3.23
C LEU A 53 6.01 12.60 -4.26
N THR A 54 6.35 12.32 -5.52
CA THR A 54 6.26 13.30 -6.61
C THR A 54 4.85 13.38 -7.19
N GLY A 55 4.15 12.25 -7.20
CA GLY A 55 2.76 12.20 -7.67
C GLY A 55 1.77 12.55 -6.56
N ASP A 56 0.53 12.78 -6.94
CA ASP A 56 -0.53 13.14 -6.00
C ASP A 56 -1.02 11.93 -5.21
N LEU A 57 -1.46 12.23 -3.98
CA LEU A 57 -2.22 11.30 -3.15
C LEU A 57 -3.70 11.58 -3.36
N GLU A 58 -4.48 10.54 -3.64
CA GLU A 58 -5.92 10.65 -3.81
C GLU A 58 -6.63 9.74 -2.81
N LEU A 59 -7.69 10.25 -2.21
CA LEU A 59 -8.57 9.49 -1.32
C LEU A 59 -10.01 9.65 -1.80
N ALA A 60 -10.64 8.54 -2.17
CA ALA A 60 -12.07 8.46 -2.39
C ALA A 60 -12.68 7.51 -1.35
N VAL A 61 -13.81 7.87 -0.77
CA VAL A 61 -14.43 7.08 0.32
C VAL A 61 -15.76 6.45 -0.05
N PHE A 62 -16.30 6.75 -1.24
CA PHE A 62 -17.57 6.19 -1.71
C PHE A 62 -17.57 5.99 -3.24
N PRO A 63 -18.14 4.90 -3.76
CA PRO A 63 -18.78 3.73 -3.10
C PRO A 63 -17.79 2.73 -2.49
N THR A 64 -16.52 2.82 -2.81
CA THR A 64 -15.39 2.05 -2.26
C THR A 64 -14.37 3.02 -1.71
N ILE A 65 -13.68 2.65 -0.64
CA ILE A 65 -12.52 3.41 -0.19
C ILE A 65 -11.40 3.12 -1.18
N ARG A 66 -10.91 4.17 -1.86
CA ARG A 66 -9.78 4.09 -2.77
C ARG A 66 -8.69 5.03 -2.31
N ILE A 67 -7.51 4.48 -2.15
CA ILE A 67 -6.29 5.24 -1.90
C ILE A 67 -5.43 5.08 -3.16
N ALA A 68 -5.07 6.18 -3.79
CA ALA A 68 -4.14 6.18 -4.90
C ALA A 68 -2.92 7.03 -4.55
N VAL A 69 -1.76 6.51 -4.90
CA VAL A 69 -0.46 7.18 -4.78
C VAL A 69 0.09 7.28 -6.18
N GLY A 70 0.41 8.48 -6.60
CA GLY A 70 1.08 8.71 -7.88
C GLY A 70 2.56 8.32 -7.82
N ALA A 71 3.38 8.95 -8.65
CA ALA A 71 4.80 8.62 -8.71
C ALA A 71 5.48 8.81 -7.35
N ALA A 72 6.21 7.78 -6.93
CA ALA A 72 6.98 7.79 -5.69
C ALA A 72 8.30 7.05 -5.87
N SER A 73 9.30 7.43 -5.06
CA SER A 73 10.59 6.76 -5.04
C SER A 73 11.12 6.64 -3.62
N LEU A 74 11.78 5.52 -3.34
CA LEU A 74 12.48 5.25 -2.09
C LEU A 74 13.97 5.19 -2.35
N SER A 75 14.75 5.99 -1.64
CA SER A 75 16.22 5.99 -1.77
C SER A 75 16.81 4.63 -1.39
N ASN A 76 18.03 4.40 -1.82
CA ASN A 76 18.75 3.18 -1.46
C ASN A 76 19.19 3.20 0.01
N ALA A 77 19.53 2.03 0.54
CA ALA A 77 20.15 1.92 1.85
C ALA A 77 21.55 2.56 1.82
N PRO A 78 22.03 3.10 2.95
CA PRO A 78 23.39 3.62 3.04
C PRO A 78 24.43 2.62 2.55
N GLY A 79 25.32 3.07 1.66
CA GLY A 79 26.38 2.23 1.09
C GLY A 79 26.01 1.41 -0.16
N PHE A 80 24.81 1.60 -0.72
CA PHE A 80 24.38 0.92 -1.95
C PHE A 80 24.27 1.83 -3.18
N GLY A 81 24.75 3.08 -3.09
CA GLY A 81 24.75 4.04 -4.18
C GLY A 81 23.56 5.00 -4.14
N ASP A 82 23.54 5.94 -5.09
CA ASP A 82 22.61 7.05 -5.11
C ASP A 82 21.33 6.76 -5.92
N GLU A 83 21.31 5.66 -6.69
CA GLU A 83 20.10 5.26 -7.41
C GLU A 83 19.03 4.78 -6.42
N PRO A 84 17.78 5.23 -6.54
CA PRO A 84 16.69 4.75 -5.70
C PRO A 84 16.57 3.22 -5.74
N MET A 85 16.33 2.62 -4.58
CA MET A 85 16.07 1.19 -4.48
C MET A 85 14.74 0.81 -5.14
N ALA A 86 13.74 1.67 -4.98
CA ALA A 86 12.42 1.45 -5.57
C ALA A 86 11.85 2.73 -6.17
N ARG A 87 11.15 2.59 -7.29
CA ARG A 87 10.29 3.62 -7.88
C ARG A 87 8.98 2.98 -8.27
N ILE A 88 7.91 3.75 -8.22
CA ILE A 88 6.61 3.38 -8.74
C ILE A 88 6.06 4.50 -9.61
N GLY A 89 5.38 4.17 -10.69
CA GLY A 89 4.61 5.13 -11.46
C GLY A 89 3.30 5.48 -10.77
N SER A 90 2.58 4.46 -10.28
CA SER A 90 1.40 4.64 -9.43
C SER A 90 1.07 3.37 -8.65
N ALA A 91 0.41 3.54 -7.51
CA ALA A 91 -0.19 2.46 -6.74
C ALA A 91 -1.63 2.83 -6.36
N THR A 92 -2.55 1.87 -6.48
CA THR A 92 -3.94 2.04 -6.08
C THR A 92 -4.38 0.88 -5.21
N LEU A 93 -4.97 1.20 -4.06
CA LEU A 93 -5.58 0.24 -3.15
C LEU A 93 -7.07 0.56 -3.02
N SER A 94 -7.92 -0.42 -3.27
CA SER A 94 -9.37 -0.30 -3.12
C SER A 94 -9.87 -1.25 -2.04
N LEU A 95 -10.67 -0.73 -1.11
CA LEU A 95 -11.25 -1.48 -0.01
C LEU A 95 -12.78 -1.47 -0.14
N ALA A 96 -13.40 -2.62 0.11
CA ALA A 96 -14.84 -2.71 0.14
C ALA A 96 -15.41 -2.05 1.41
N LEU A 97 -16.32 -1.09 1.25
CA LEU A 97 -16.85 -0.31 2.36
C LEU A 97 -17.80 -1.14 3.25
N LEU A 98 -18.67 -1.96 2.66
CA LEU A 98 -19.67 -2.73 3.41
C LEU A 98 -19.08 -3.76 4.38
N PRO A 99 -18.02 -4.53 4.03
CA PRO A 99 -17.35 -5.44 4.96
C PRO A 99 -16.76 -4.74 6.19
N LEU A 100 -16.32 -3.49 6.06
CA LEU A 100 -15.78 -2.71 7.18
C LEU A 100 -16.80 -2.49 8.30
N LEU A 101 -18.09 -2.39 7.96
CA LEU A 101 -19.17 -2.27 8.96
C LEU A 101 -19.29 -3.52 9.85
N THR A 102 -18.79 -4.67 9.37
CA THR A 102 -18.75 -5.95 10.09
C THR A 102 -17.35 -6.30 10.59
N ARG A 103 -16.45 -5.30 10.68
CA ARG A 103 -15.04 -5.46 11.10
C ARG A 103 -14.23 -6.41 10.20
N ARG A 104 -14.62 -6.53 8.94
CA ARG A 104 -13.88 -7.28 7.94
C ARG A 104 -13.20 -6.28 7.01
N VAL A 105 -11.89 -6.40 6.84
CA VAL A 105 -11.13 -5.62 5.87
C VAL A 105 -11.02 -6.45 4.60
N GLU A 106 -11.65 -5.99 3.54
CA GLU A 106 -11.62 -6.66 2.25
C GLU A 106 -10.99 -5.73 1.22
N ILE A 107 -9.78 -6.10 0.77
CA ILE A 107 -9.10 -5.45 -0.33
C ILE A 107 -9.76 -5.95 -1.60
N SER A 108 -10.54 -5.11 -2.25
CA SER A 108 -11.20 -5.48 -3.51
C SER A 108 -10.25 -5.46 -4.69
N GLN A 109 -9.27 -4.55 -4.67
CA GLN A 109 -8.24 -4.45 -5.71
C GLN A 109 -6.99 -3.77 -5.16
N ALA A 110 -5.82 -4.32 -5.50
CA ALA A 110 -4.53 -3.68 -5.36
C ALA A 110 -3.87 -3.64 -6.75
N ARG A 111 -3.54 -2.45 -7.24
CA ARG A 111 -2.85 -2.24 -8.53
C ARG A 111 -1.58 -1.48 -8.31
N LEU A 112 -0.50 -1.93 -8.96
CA LEU A 112 0.81 -1.31 -8.96
C LEU A 112 1.29 -1.21 -10.41
N THR A 113 1.62 0.00 -10.87
CA THR A 113 2.06 0.26 -12.24
C THR A 113 3.41 0.94 -12.25
N GLY A 114 4.27 0.52 -13.17
CA GLY A 114 5.59 1.11 -13.36
C GLY A 114 6.51 0.87 -12.15
N LEU A 115 6.52 -0.34 -11.61
CA LEU A 115 7.41 -0.72 -10.52
C LEU A 115 8.84 -0.90 -11.04
N GLU A 116 9.78 -0.11 -10.56
CA GLU A 116 11.21 -0.30 -10.76
C GLU A 116 11.85 -0.69 -9.42
N LEU A 117 12.51 -1.85 -9.37
CA LEU A 117 13.25 -2.32 -8.20
C LEU A 117 14.72 -2.53 -8.53
N ASN A 118 15.59 -1.81 -7.83
CA ASN A 118 17.03 -1.97 -7.87
C ASN A 118 17.51 -2.71 -6.61
N LEU A 119 17.42 -4.02 -6.65
CA LEU A 119 17.84 -4.89 -5.56
C LEU A 119 19.33 -5.16 -5.64
N ALA A 120 20.04 -5.03 -4.52
CA ALA A 120 21.47 -5.21 -4.49
C ALA A 120 21.94 -5.97 -3.24
N ARG A 121 23.00 -6.75 -3.42
CA ARG A 121 23.76 -7.39 -2.36
C ARG A 121 25.20 -6.90 -2.42
N ASN A 122 25.73 -6.41 -1.31
CA ASN A 122 27.10 -5.96 -1.26
C ASN A 122 28.09 -7.13 -1.05
N ARG A 123 29.40 -6.83 -1.13
CA ARG A 123 30.45 -7.83 -0.94
C ARG A 123 30.48 -8.45 0.45
N ALA A 124 29.94 -7.75 1.46
CA ALA A 124 29.82 -8.27 2.83
C ALA A 124 28.57 -9.16 3.02
N GLY A 125 27.74 -9.35 2.00
CA GLY A 125 26.55 -10.18 2.01
C GLY A 125 25.29 -9.47 2.52
N ALA A 126 25.34 -8.18 2.82
CA ALA A 126 24.17 -7.39 3.19
C ALA A 126 23.34 -7.03 1.95
N ASN A 127 22.03 -7.02 2.10
CA ASN A 127 21.05 -6.66 1.07
C ASN A 127 20.55 -5.24 1.30
N ASN A 128 20.26 -4.52 0.22
CA ASN A 128 19.75 -3.15 0.31
C ASN A 128 18.31 -3.02 0.77
N TRP A 129 17.59 -4.08 1.06
CA TRP A 129 16.21 -4.09 1.63
C TRP A 129 16.17 -4.68 3.05
N GLN A 130 17.31 -4.98 3.65
CA GLN A 130 17.38 -5.72 4.93
C GLN A 130 16.73 -4.98 6.10
N ASP A 131 16.74 -3.65 6.06
CA ASP A 131 16.14 -2.75 7.05
C ASP A 131 14.60 -2.60 6.88
N LEU A 132 14.05 -2.83 5.68
CA LEU A 132 12.62 -2.70 5.39
C LEU A 132 11.77 -3.83 6.01
N GLY A 133 12.37 -4.95 6.35
CA GLY A 133 11.70 -6.10 6.97
C GLY A 133 11.37 -5.94 8.46
N GLY A 134 11.56 -4.76 9.04
CA GLY A 134 11.53 -4.56 10.49
C GLY A 134 12.72 -5.24 11.15
N ARG A 135 13.06 -4.91 12.40
CA ARG A 135 14.11 -5.61 13.15
C ARG A 135 13.74 -7.08 13.24
N SER A 136 14.30 -7.89 12.35
CA SER A 136 14.22 -9.35 12.44
C SER A 136 14.86 -9.75 13.77
N THR A 137 14.06 -10.08 14.75
CA THR A 137 14.51 -10.88 15.87
C THR A 137 15.15 -12.12 15.26
N PRO A 138 16.35 -12.55 15.66
CA PRO A 138 16.98 -13.74 15.09
C PRO A 138 16.01 -14.90 15.09
N ALA A 139 15.80 -15.48 13.92
CA ALA A 139 14.86 -16.57 13.70
C ALA A 139 15.37 -17.82 14.42
N ALA A 140 15.02 -17.98 15.70
CA ALA A 140 15.20 -19.22 16.43
C ALA A 140 13.89 -19.95 16.69
N ASP A 141 12.70 -19.37 16.46
CA ASP A 141 11.40 -20.04 16.64
C ASP A 141 10.30 -19.40 15.77
N ALA A 142 10.55 -19.18 14.48
CA ALA A 142 9.50 -18.71 13.59
C ALA A 142 8.55 -19.88 13.26
N ARG A 143 7.50 -20.02 14.08
CA ARG A 143 6.23 -20.54 13.58
C ARG A 143 5.75 -19.59 12.46
N PRO A 144 5.11 -20.11 11.39
CA PRO A 144 4.54 -19.25 10.36
C PRO A 144 3.65 -18.21 11.04
N ALA A 145 4.03 -16.94 10.99
CA ALA A 145 3.19 -15.86 11.46
C ALA A 145 2.02 -15.77 10.50
N ASP A 146 0.83 -16.13 10.96
CA ASP A 146 -0.42 -15.80 10.30
C ASP A 146 -0.47 -14.28 10.09
N GLY A 147 -0.47 -13.84 8.83
CA GLY A 147 -0.89 -12.53 8.33
C GLY A 147 -0.29 -11.32 9.05
N GLY A 148 0.63 -10.63 8.37
CA GLY A 148 1.28 -9.42 8.87
C GLY A 148 0.34 -8.42 9.52
N GLY A 149 0.66 -8.02 10.75
CA GLY A 149 0.29 -6.75 11.37
C GLY A 149 -1.18 -6.36 11.50
N VAL A 150 -2.13 -7.23 11.20
CA VAL A 150 -3.56 -6.93 11.32
C VAL A 150 -3.99 -7.02 12.79
N PRO A 151 -4.67 -6.00 13.36
CA PRO A 151 -5.18 -6.07 14.72
C PRO A 151 -6.02 -7.31 14.94
N ALA A 152 -5.83 -7.99 16.08
CA ALA A 152 -6.57 -9.20 16.44
C ALA A 152 -8.08 -8.95 16.36
N GLY A 153 -8.79 -9.73 15.53
CA GLY A 153 -10.25 -9.61 15.33
C GLY A 153 -10.66 -8.95 14.01
N LEU A 154 -9.72 -8.62 13.11
CA LEU A 154 -10.00 -8.27 11.73
C LEU A 154 -9.77 -9.48 10.82
N ASP A 155 -10.75 -9.80 10.00
CA ASP A 155 -10.66 -10.79 8.94
C ASP A 155 -10.19 -10.09 7.66
N LEU A 156 -9.06 -10.52 7.09
CA LEU A 156 -8.46 -9.90 5.91
C LEU A 156 -8.79 -10.72 4.66
N GLY A 157 -9.63 -10.19 3.79
CA GLY A 157 -9.87 -10.71 2.45
C GLY A 157 -9.02 -9.96 1.42
N VAL A 158 -8.36 -10.67 0.53
CA VAL A 158 -7.61 -10.08 -0.58
C VAL A 158 -8.26 -10.53 -1.88
N GLY A 159 -8.73 -9.56 -2.66
CA GLY A 159 -9.27 -9.76 -4.00
C GLY A 159 -8.18 -9.67 -5.07
N ALA A 160 -8.45 -8.94 -6.14
CA ALA A 160 -7.53 -8.85 -7.28
C ALA A 160 -6.24 -8.09 -6.95
N ILE A 161 -5.11 -8.70 -7.29
CA ILE A 161 -3.79 -8.06 -7.27
C ILE A 161 -3.31 -7.95 -8.71
N GLU A 162 -2.92 -6.75 -9.13
CA GLU A 162 -2.46 -6.45 -10.48
C GLU A 162 -1.15 -5.67 -10.42
N VAL A 163 -0.14 -6.18 -11.10
CA VAL A 163 1.16 -5.51 -11.29
C VAL A 163 1.37 -5.36 -12.78
N GLU A 164 1.63 -4.14 -13.22
CA GLU A 164 1.86 -3.79 -14.62
C GLU A 164 3.20 -3.08 -14.77
N ASP A 165 3.90 -3.38 -15.86
CA ASP A 165 5.15 -2.73 -16.26
C ASP A 165 6.22 -2.75 -15.15
N ALA A 166 6.45 -3.92 -14.55
CA ALA A 166 7.49 -4.06 -13.54
C ALA A 166 8.86 -4.33 -14.17
N HIS A 167 9.86 -3.61 -13.67
CA HIS A 167 11.26 -3.75 -14.00
C HIS A 167 12.04 -4.05 -12.73
N ILE A 168 12.71 -5.18 -12.66
CA ILE A 168 13.45 -5.61 -11.48
C ILE A 168 14.89 -5.91 -11.88
N VAL A 169 15.82 -5.22 -11.24
CA VAL A 169 17.25 -5.44 -11.38
C VAL A 169 17.79 -6.05 -10.09
N TRP A 170 18.55 -7.10 -10.20
CA TRP A 170 19.30 -7.70 -9.12
C TRP A 170 20.80 -7.61 -9.39
N ASN A 171 21.55 -7.02 -8.47
CA ASN A 171 23.01 -6.93 -8.50
C ASN A 171 23.62 -7.62 -7.28
N ASP A 172 24.42 -8.64 -7.48
CA ASP A 172 25.19 -9.31 -6.44
C ASP A 172 26.67 -8.97 -6.57
N ALA A 173 27.17 -8.04 -5.75
CA ALA A 173 28.57 -7.65 -5.74
C ALA A 173 29.50 -8.72 -5.15
N ALA A 174 28.98 -9.73 -4.43
CA ALA A 174 29.77 -10.83 -3.88
C ALA A 174 30.13 -11.84 -4.97
N THR A 175 29.19 -12.12 -5.90
CA THR A 175 29.38 -13.08 -7.01
C THR A 175 29.67 -12.41 -8.34
N GLY A 176 29.43 -11.10 -8.48
CA GLY A 176 29.48 -10.37 -9.73
C GLY A 176 28.30 -10.64 -10.66
N SER A 177 27.26 -11.28 -10.17
CA SER A 177 26.08 -11.64 -10.97
C SER A 177 25.11 -10.46 -11.07
N ARG A 178 24.54 -10.25 -12.27
CA ARG A 178 23.46 -9.29 -12.53
C ARG A 178 22.31 -9.99 -13.23
N TRP A 179 21.09 -9.75 -12.78
CA TRP A 179 19.86 -10.25 -13.38
C TRP A 179 18.93 -9.07 -13.61
N GLU A 180 18.19 -9.16 -14.68
CA GLU A 180 17.23 -8.11 -15.04
C GLU A 180 15.97 -8.75 -15.58
N LEU A 181 14.84 -8.33 -15.05
CA LEU A 181 13.50 -8.73 -15.47
C LEU A 181 12.77 -7.47 -15.91
N THR A 182 12.41 -7.39 -17.18
CA THR A 182 11.72 -6.26 -17.79
C THR A 182 10.31 -6.63 -18.20
N ASP A 183 9.44 -5.64 -18.25
CA ASP A 183 8.06 -5.76 -18.75
C ASP A 183 7.28 -6.89 -18.05
N PHE A 184 7.53 -7.08 -16.74
CA PHE A 184 6.81 -8.09 -15.97
C PHE A 184 5.44 -7.57 -15.58
N GLY A 185 4.41 -8.35 -15.88
CA GLY A 185 3.05 -8.13 -15.43
C GLY A 185 2.48 -9.37 -14.77
N MET A 186 1.67 -9.17 -13.73
CA MET A 186 0.99 -10.23 -13.00
C MET A 186 -0.42 -9.80 -12.66
N LYS A 187 -1.37 -10.70 -12.83
CA LYS A 187 -2.74 -10.55 -12.35
C LYS A 187 -3.15 -11.82 -11.60
N ALA A 188 -3.62 -11.64 -10.36
CA ALA A 188 -4.16 -12.68 -9.51
C ALA A 188 -5.54 -12.26 -8.99
N GLU A 189 -6.49 -13.22 -8.90
CA GLU A 189 -7.86 -13.02 -8.40
C GLU A 189 -8.18 -14.12 -7.38
#